data_027d90f791c66159419602c61776a4ba
#
_entry.id   027d90f791c66159419602c61776a4ba
#
_cell.length_a   1.000
_cell.length_b   1.000
_cell.length_c   1.000
_cell.angle_alpha   90.00
_cell.angle_beta   90.00
_cell.angle_gamma   90.00
#
_symmetry.space_group_name_H-M   'P 1'
#
loop_
_entity.id
_entity.type
_entity.pdbx_description
1 polymer ?
#
loop_
_entity_poly.entity_id
_entity_poly.type
_entity_poly.pdbx_seq_one_letter_code
_entity_poly.pdbx_strand_id
1 'polypeptide(L)'
;MPFVAQLEIIGLLKTPHFHAAKSIAEVMLRVLWWQELRGEMWEYAGNVVCLLNGSVLGDEKQLSLWAENQWTFSYFRPQALYAALAQECLTKHLQSTGHVFVYMDVVIGGEAAGRLLFELFSDLCPKTCENFKALCTGEAGTSQSGLSLCYKDSLFHRVVPNGWVQGGDITVERRGDGGESIYGPIFEDENFSVSHAKRGILGMANQGAHTNSSQFYIILQPALWMDRKYVAFGQVVEGTEVLRRLEEVPTYNERPKQDCRIVTCGLFHP
;
A
#
# COMPACT_ATOMS: atom_id res chain seq x y z
N MET A 1 25.74 -11.70 -35.53
CA MET A 1 24.59 -12.21 -34.77
C MET A 1 23.67 -11.05 -34.52
N PRO A 2 22.37 -11.12 -34.75
CA PRO A 2 21.46 -10.03 -34.39
C PRO A 2 21.53 -9.81 -32.88
N PHE A 3 21.77 -8.60 -32.45
CA PHE A 3 21.75 -8.19 -31.06
C PHE A 3 20.30 -8.40 -30.55
N VAL A 4 20.10 -9.38 -29.70
CA VAL A 4 18.81 -9.55 -29.00
C VAL A 4 18.84 -8.59 -27.82
N ALA A 5 18.20 -7.43 -27.97
CA ALA A 5 18.04 -6.50 -26.87
C ALA A 5 17.07 -7.10 -25.86
N GLN A 6 17.47 -7.18 -24.60
CA GLN A 6 16.59 -7.56 -23.49
C GLN A 6 15.95 -6.30 -22.94
N LEU A 7 14.62 -6.21 -23.01
CA LEU A 7 13.83 -5.13 -22.43
C LEU A 7 13.06 -5.67 -21.22
N GLU A 8 13.22 -5.01 -20.09
CA GLU A 8 12.49 -5.30 -18.86
C GLU A 8 11.68 -4.07 -18.47
N ILE A 9 10.41 -4.26 -18.12
CA ILE A 9 9.50 -3.20 -17.69
C ILE A 9 9.01 -3.53 -16.29
N ILE A 10 9.30 -2.64 -15.36
CA ILE A 10 8.88 -2.73 -13.97
C ILE A 10 7.95 -1.56 -13.66
N GLY A 11 6.75 -1.83 -13.14
CA GLY A 11 5.81 -0.75 -12.88
C GLY A 11 4.59 -1.19 -12.08
N LEU A 12 3.79 -0.21 -11.69
CA LEU A 12 2.55 -0.45 -10.99
C LEU A 12 1.44 -0.84 -11.97
N LEU A 13 0.84 -2.01 -11.78
CA LEU A 13 -0.19 -2.59 -12.65
C LEU A 13 -1.39 -1.63 -12.87
N LYS A 14 -1.69 -0.80 -11.89
CA LYS A 14 -2.81 0.17 -11.93
C LYS A 14 -2.52 1.47 -12.69
N THR A 15 -1.29 1.67 -13.17
CA THR A 15 -0.92 2.93 -13.81
C THR A 15 -1.03 2.87 -15.32
N PRO A 16 -1.61 3.91 -15.98
CA PRO A 16 -1.62 4.02 -17.44
C PRO A 16 -0.23 3.97 -18.05
N HIS A 17 0.78 4.50 -17.35
CA HIS A 17 2.18 4.52 -17.78
C HIS A 17 2.76 3.12 -17.96
N PHE A 18 2.47 2.20 -17.02
CA PHE A 18 2.89 0.80 -17.13
C PHE A 18 2.27 0.14 -18.37
N HIS A 19 0.96 0.33 -18.60
CA HIS A 19 0.27 -0.25 -19.75
C HIS A 19 0.69 0.38 -21.08
N ALA A 20 1.07 1.66 -21.07
CA ALA A 20 1.67 2.31 -22.24
C ALA A 20 3.03 1.69 -22.59
N ALA A 21 3.94 1.58 -21.61
CA ALA A 21 5.24 0.93 -21.79
C ALA A 21 5.11 -0.53 -22.24
N LYS A 22 4.21 -1.29 -21.58
CA LYS A 22 3.90 -2.69 -21.94
C LYS A 22 3.41 -2.80 -23.38
N SER A 23 2.46 -1.96 -23.80
CA SER A 23 1.92 -1.98 -25.16
C SER A 23 2.97 -1.65 -26.23
N ILE A 24 3.86 -0.68 -25.97
CA ILE A 24 4.97 -0.36 -26.86
C ILE A 24 5.88 -1.57 -27.02
N ALA A 25 6.26 -2.18 -25.90
CA ALA A 25 7.16 -3.32 -25.87
C ALA A 25 6.57 -4.58 -26.53
N GLU A 26 5.28 -4.89 -26.32
CA GLU A 26 4.59 -6.03 -26.95
C GLU A 26 4.55 -5.93 -28.49
N VAL A 27 4.46 -4.73 -29.04
CA VAL A 27 4.48 -4.51 -30.48
C VAL A 27 5.92 -4.62 -31.04
N MET A 28 6.91 -4.21 -30.26
CA MET A 28 8.32 -4.14 -30.72
C MET A 28 9.05 -5.48 -30.59
N LEU A 29 8.78 -6.25 -29.55
CA LEU A 29 9.56 -7.42 -29.19
C LEU A 29 8.66 -8.64 -29.04
N ARG A 30 9.02 -9.74 -29.70
CA ARG A 30 8.31 -11.03 -29.56
C ARG A 30 8.56 -11.73 -28.22
N VAL A 31 9.50 -11.27 -27.42
CA VAL A 31 9.85 -11.85 -26.10
C VAL A 31 9.97 -10.71 -25.10
N LEU A 32 8.99 -10.62 -24.20
CA LEU A 32 8.95 -9.66 -23.13
C LEU A 32 9.03 -10.37 -21.78
N TRP A 33 9.98 -9.91 -20.98
CA TRP A 33 9.95 -10.12 -19.54
C TRP A 33 9.43 -8.83 -18.92
N TRP A 34 8.32 -8.91 -18.20
CA TRP A 34 7.80 -7.80 -17.41
C TRP A 34 7.53 -8.28 -15.99
N GLN A 35 7.80 -7.43 -15.02
CA GLN A 35 7.52 -7.67 -13.62
C GLN A 35 6.62 -6.59 -13.08
N GLU A 36 5.71 -6.97 -12.22
CA GLU A 36 4.94 -6.02 -11.43
C GLU A 36 5.82 -5.42 -10.34
N LEU A 37 5.66 -4.12 -10.10
CA LEU A 37 6.37 -3.42 -9.03
C LEU A 37 5.73 -3.83 -7.69
N ARG A 38 6.35 -4.82 -7.02
CA ARG A 38 5.89 -5.38 -5.74
C ARG A 38 6.55 -4.72 -4.53
N GLY A 39 6.90 -3.44 -4.62
CA GLY A 39 7.58 -2.71 -3.57
C GLY A 39 9.09 -2.95 -3.49
N GLU A 40 9.67 -3.70 -4.44
CA GLU A 40 11.12 -3.95 -4.50
C GLU A 40 11.93 -2.71 -4.89
N MET A 41 11.27 -1.75 -5.59
CA MET A 41 11.87 -0.47 -5.97
C MET A 41 11.20 0.70 -5.23
N TRP A 42 11.07 0.58 -3.95
CA TRP A 42 10.38 1.56 -3.09
C TRP A 42 11.00 2.97 -3.11
N GLU A 43 12.27 3.11 -3.51
CA GLU A 43 12.95 4.39 -3.70
C GLU A 43 12.64 5.06 -5.04
N TYR A 44 12.08 4.31 -6.00
CA TYR A 44 11.79 4.85 -7.32
C TYR A 44 10.52 5.69 -7.31
N ALA A 45 10.66 6.99 -7.57
CA ALA A 45 9.53 7.94 -7.52
C ALA A 45 8.57 7.84 -8.73
N GLY A 46 8.93 7.11 -9.79
CA GLY A 46 8.11 6.94 -11.00
C GLY A 46 7.13 5.77 -10.89
N ASN A 47 6.14 5.78 -11.78
CA ASN A 47 5.11 4.74 -11.86
C ASN A 47 5.53 3.53 -12.71
N VAL A 48 6.57 3.68 -13.53
CA VAL A 48 7.13 2.64 -14.40
C VAL A 48 8.61 2.94 -14.65
N VAL A 49 9.41 1.91 -14.68
CA VAL A 49 10.80 1.97 -15.13
C VAL A 49 11.05 0.92 -16.21
N CYS A 50 11.70 1.32 -17.27
CA CYS A 50 12.10 0.45 -18.37
C CYS A 50 13.61 0.24 -18.28
N LEU A 51 14.05 -1.00 -18.34
CA LEU A 51 15.44 -1.39 -18.33
C LEU A 51 15.80 -1.99 -19.70
N LEU A 52 16.91 -1.56 -20.28
CA LEU A 52 17.43 -2.10 -21.52
C LEU A 52 18.78 -2.78 -21.22
N ASN A 53 18.86 -4.08 -21.44
CA ASN A 53 20.04 -4.88 -21.13
C ASN A 53 20.55 -4.67 -19.69
N GLY A 54 19.60 -4.57 -18.73
CA GLY A 54 19.89 -4.35 -17.32
C GLY A 54 20.23 -2.91 -16.92
N SER A 55 20.25 -1.97 -17.88
CA SER A 55 20.48 -0.54 -17.60
C SER A 55 19.19 0.26 -17.65
N VAL A 56 19.01 1.22 -16.74
CA VAL A 56 17.82 2.06 -16.71
C VAL A 56 17.72 2.90 -17.98
N LEU A 57 16.65 2.69 -18.75
CA LEU A 57 16.29 3.49 -19.90
C LEU A 57 15.46 4.72 -19.50
N GLY A 58 14.56 4.55 -18.54
CA GLY A 58 13.66 5.59 -18.03
C GLY A 58 12.20 5.14 -17.98
N ASP A 59 11.27 6.07 -18.15
CA ASP A 59 9.84 5.82 -18.16
C ASP A 59 9.30 5.42 -19.55
N GLU A 60 7.98 5.36 -19.73
CA GLU A 60 7.31 5.03 -20.98
C GLU A 60 7.61 6.03 -22.11
N LYS A 61 7.95 7.27 -21.77
CA LYS A 61 8.29 8.31 -22.76
C LYS A 61 9.68 8.07 -23.33
N GLN A 62 10.65 7.78 -22.45
CA GLN A 62 12.00 7.41 -22.88
C GLN A 62 11.99 6.11 -23.69
N LEU A 63 11.16 5.15 -23.33
CA LEU A 63 10.96 3.92 -24.13
C LEU A 63 10.41 4.25 -25.51
N SER A 64 9.40 5.13 -25.61
CA SER A 64 8.83 5.55 -26.88
C SER A 64 9.86 6.26 -27.78
N LEU A 65 10.62 7.21 -27.21
CA LEU A 65 11.68 7.92 -27.92
C LEU A 65 12.80 6.98 -28.39
N TRP A 66 13.18 6.03 -27.55
CA TRP A 66 14.17 5.02 -27.95
C TRP A 66 13.66 4.17 -29.11
N ALA A 67 12.40 3.76 -29.07
CA ALA A 67 11.75 3.00 -30.12
C ALA A 67 11.69 3.77 -31.46
N GLU A 68 11.32 5.05 -31.42
CA GLU A 68 11.31 5.92 -32.58
C GLU A 68 12.71 6.04 -33.21
N ASN A 69 13.72 6.25 -32.39
CA ASN A 69 15.10 6.41 -32.87
C ASN A 69 15.70 5.14 -33.47
N GLN A 70 15.31 3.94 -32.93
CA GLN A 70 15.88 2.67 -33.40
C GLN A 70 15.18 2.11 -34.64
N TRP A 71 13.85 2.29 -34.75
CA TRP A 71 13.03 1.61 -35.77
C TRP A 71 12.07 2.53 -36.51
N THR A 72 12.12 3.83 -36.34
CA THR A 72 11.14 4.78 -36.89
C THR A 72 9.71 4.40 -36.49
N PHE A 73 9.57 3.82 -35.31
CA PHE A 73 8.31 3.27 -34.79
C PHE A 73 7.59 4.32 -33.97
N SER A 74 6.39 4.69 -34.40
CA SER A 74 5.47 5.54 -33.64
C SER A 74 4.24 4.74 -33.24
N TYR A 75 4.02 4.59 -31.95
CA TYR A 75 2.86 3.89 -31.41
C TYR A 75 2.06 4.83 -30.51
N PHE A 76 0.87 5.16 -30.97
CA PHE A 76 -0.03 6.04 -30.24
C PHE A 76 -1.36 5.36 -29.94
N ARG A 77 -1.76 5.35 -28.68
CA ARG A 77 -3.13 5.06 -28.27
C ARG A 77 -3.60 6.16 -27.30
N PRO A 78 -4.91 6.47 -27.26
CA PRO A 78 -5.45 7.45 -26.32
C PRO A 78 -5.12 7.08 -24.87
N GLN A 79 -4.71 8.05 -24.08
CA GLN A 79 -4.38 7.82 -22.66
C GLN A 79 -5.55 7.23 -21.86
N ALA A 80 -6.80 7.57 -22.23
CA ALA A 80 -7.99 6.99 -21.66
C ALA A 80 -8.07 5.46 -21.80
N LEU A 81 -7.53 4.90 -22.90
CA LEU A 81 -7.48 3.45 -23.09
C LEU A 81 -6.52 2.81 -22.07
N TYR A 82 -5.35 3.42 -21.86
CA TYR A 82 -4.39 2.90 -20.86
C TYR A 82 -4.94 3.00 -19.45
N ALA A 83 -5.68 4.08 -19.15
CA ALA A 83 -6.37 4.21 -17.86
C ALA A 83 -7.42 3.10 -17.65
N ALA A 84 -8.22 2.80 -18.68
CA ALA A 84 -9.19 1.72 -18.63
C ALA A 84 -8.53 0.34 -18.46
N LEU A 85 -7.45 0.07 -19.20
CA LEU A 85 -6.68 -1.17 -19.07
C LEU A 85 -6.05 -1.31 -17.67
N ALA A 86 -5.52 -0.22 -17.11
CA ALA A 86 -4.97 -0.22 -15.77
C ALA A 86 -6.04 -0.55 -14.73
N GLN A 87 -7.22 0.06 -14.83
CA GLN A 87 -8.34 -0.21 -13.93
C GLN A 87 -8.84 -1.65 -14.05
N GLU A 88 -8.99 -2.16 -15.26
CA GLU A 88 -9.41 -3.53 -15.50
C GLU A 88 -8.39 -4.55 -14.95
N CYS A 89 -7.10 -4.33 -15.18
CA CYS A 89 -6.05 -5.19 -14.66
C CYS A 89 -6.00 -5.18 -13.14
N LEU A 90 -6.12 -4.00 -12.51
CA LEU A 90 -6.19 -3.89 -11.06
C LEU A 90 -7.38 -4.68 -10.52
N THR A 91 -8.59 -4.45 -11.06
CA THR A 91 -9.81 -5.15 -10.64
C THR A 91 -9.66 -6.67 -10.74
N LYS A 92 -9.17 -7.17 -11.89
CA LYS A 92 -8.92 -8.61 -12.08
C LYS A 92 -7.90 -9.16 -11.08
N HIS A 93 -6.82 -8.42 -10.83
CA HIS A 93 -5.81 -8.80 -9.83
C HIS A 93 -6.44 -8.91 -8.45
N LEU A 94 -7.13 -7.88 -7.98
CA LEU A 94 -7.77 -7.87 -6.66
C LEU A 94 -8.79 -9.01 -6.52
N GLN A 95 -9.61 -9.27 -7.55
CA GLN A 95 -10.57 -10.38 -7.55
C GLN A 95 -9.89 -11.76 -7.54
N SER A 96 -8.72 -11.90 -8.16
CA SER A 96 -8.01 -13.18 -8.26
C SER A 96 -7.34 -13.62 -6.97
N THR A 97 -7.05 -12.71 -6.05
CA THR A 97 -6.37 -13.03 -4.78
C THR A 97 -7.29 -13.75 -3.79
N GLY A 98 -8.60 -13.51 -3.87
CA GLY A 98 -9.57 -14.00 -2.89
C GLY A 98 -9.44 -13.36 -1.49
N HIS A 99 -8.60 -12.35 -1.36
CA HIS A 99 -8.37 -11.62 -0.11
C HIS A 99 -9.48 -10.60 0.18
N VAL A 100 -9.51 -10.13 1.41
CA VAL A 100 -10.37 -9.03 1.85
C VAL A 100 -9.67 -7.70 1.61
N PHE A 101 -10.42 -6.71 1.10
CA PHE A 101 -9.90 -5.36 0.89
C PHE A 101 -10.68 -4.36 1.73
N VAL A 102 -9.94 -3.42 2.36
CA VAL A 102 -10.53 -2.33 3.15
C VAL A 102 -9.88 -1.02 2.77
N TYR A 103 -10.61 0.09 2.95
CA TYR A 103 -10.10 1.41 2.63
C TYR A 103 -10.16 2.35 3.83
N MET A 104 -9.31 3.39 3.80
CA MET A 104 -9.31 4.53 4.70
C MET A 104 -9.12 5.82 3.89
N ASP A 105 -10.06 6.76 4.00
CA ASP A 105 -9.92 8.10 3.48
C ASP A 105 -9.25 8.99 4.53
N VAL A 106 -8.17 9.66 4.14
CA VAL A 106 -7.29 10.39 5.05
C VAL A 106 -7.35 11.90 4.75
N VAL A 107 -7.41 12.68 5.82
CA VAL A 107 -7.31 14.15 5.81
C VAL A 107 -6.09 14.55 6.63
N ILE A 108 -5.28 15.48 6.12
CA ILE A 108 -4.09 16.02 6.77
C ILE A 108 -4.27 17.53 6.92
N GLY A 109 -4.25 18.05 8.16
CA GLY A 109 -4.40 19.47 8.43
C GLY A 109 -5.72 20.08 7.93
N GLY A 110 -6.78 19.28 7.79
CA GLY A 110 -8.07 19.69 7.23
C GLY A 110 -8.21 19.51 5.72
N GLU A 111 -7.13 19.20 5.01
CA GLU A 111 -7.15 18.96 3.56
C GLU A 111 -7.23 17.47 3.22
N ALA A 112 -8.02 17.10 2.21
CA ALA A 112 -8.11 15.72 1.74
C ALA A 112 -6.75 15.25 1.21
N ALA A 113 -6.20 14.20 1.82
CA ALA A 113 -4.98 13.57 1.36
C ALA A 113 -5.26 12.51 0.30
N GLY A 114 -6.40 11.81 0.41
CA GLY A 114 -6.82 10.75 -0.50
C GLY A 114 -7.14 9.46 0.23
N ARG A 115 -7.18 8.36 -0.53
CA ARG A 115 -7.55 7.02 -0.04
C ARG A 115 -6.33 6.10 0.05
N LEU A 116 -6.25 5.38 1.15
CA LEU A 116 -5.42 4.18 1.30
C LEU A 116 -6.31 2.96 1.07
N LEU A 117 -5.91 2.07 0.18
CA LEU A 117 -6.55 0.77 -0.02
C LEU A 117 -5.61 -0.32 0.48
N PHE A 118 -6.13 -1.19 1.32
CA PHE A 118 -5.38 -2.28 1.94
C PHE A 118 -5.88 -3.64 1.44
N GLU A 119 -4.96 -4.53 1.15
CA GLU A 119 -5.16 -5.95 1.00
C GLU A 119 -4.85 -6.63 2.32
N LEU A 120 -5.75 -7.44 2.83
CA LEU A 120 -5.60 -8.20 4.07
C LEU A 120 -5.33 -9.67 3.74
N PHE A 121 -4.23 -10.22 4.22
CA PHE A 121 -3.83 -11.61 4.02
C PHE A 121 -4.65 -12.56 4.90
N SER A 122 -5.94 -12.65 4.60
CA SER A 122 -6.93 -13.39 5.41
C SER A 122 -6.74 -14.91 5.38
N ASP A 123 -5.96 -15.43 4.44
CA ASP A 123 -5.51 -16.82 4.37
C ASP A 123 -4.38 -17.12 5.36
N LEU A 124 -3.53 -16.12 5.66
CA LEU A 124 -2.39 -16.25 6.58
C LEU A 124 -2.72 -15.82 8.01
N CYS A 125 -3.44 -14.72 8.17
CA CYS A 125 -3.76 -14.11 9.47
C CYS A 125 -5.27 -13.84 9.61
N PRO A 126 -6.15 -14.85 9.54
CA PRO A 126 -7.61 -14.65 9.51
C PRO A 126 -8.13 -13.88 10.71
N LYS A 127 -7.65 -14.16 11.92
CA LYS A 127 -8.09 -13.51 13.16
C LYS A 127 -7.69 -12.03 13.21
N THR A 128 -6.45 -11.74 12.85
CA THR A 128 -5.92 -10.37 12.82
C THR A 128 -6.61 -9.55 11.72
N CYS A 129 -6.81 -10.15 10.55
CA CYS A 129 -7.54 -9.51 9.44
C CYS A 129 -9.00 -9.23 9.79
N GLU A 130 -9.67 -10.15 10.48
CA GLU A 130 -11.06 -9.95 10.93
C GLU A 130 -11.17 -8.80 11.93
N ASN A 131 -10.24 -8.71 12.90
CA ASN A 131 -10.17 -7.57 13.82
C ASN A 131 -10.04 -6.25 13.04
N PHE A 132 -9.10 -6.16 12.12
CA PHE A 132 -8.86 -4.93 11.36
C PHE A 132 -10.04 -4.58 10.44
N LYS A 133 -10.62 -5.56 9.76
CA LYS A 133 -11.82 -5.39 8.92
C LYS A 133 -13.00 -4.86 9.74
N ALA A 134 -13.31 -5.49 10.87
CA ALA A 134 -14.41 -5.09 11.72
C ALA A 134 -14.24 -3.68 12.30
N LEU A 135 -13.00 -3.28 12.62
CA LEU A 135 -12.68 -1.91 13.04
C LEU A 135 -12.76 -0.90 11.88
N CYS A 136 -12.50 -1.31 10.63
CA CYS A 136 -12.73 -0.48 9.45
C CYS A 136 -14.23 -0.27 9.18
N THR A 137 -15.04 -1.33 9.27
CA THR A 137 -16.49 -1.27 8.99
C THR A 137 -17.29 -0.70 10.16
N GLY A 138 -16.78 -0.82 11.39
CA GLY A 138 -17.50 -0.47 12.61
C GLY A 138 -18.62 -1.48 12.99
N GLU A 139 -18.67 -2.64 12.31
CA GLU A 139 -19.71 -3.66 12.52
C GLU A 139 -19.68 -4.29 13.92
N ALA A 140 -18.54 -4.23 14.59
CA ALA A 140 -18.41 -4.74 15.96
C ALA A 140 -19.10 -3.85 17.02
N GLY A 141 -19.54 -2.64 16.65
CA GLY A 141 -20.29 -1.74 17.51
C GLY A 141 -19.47 -1.17 18.66
N THR A 142 -19.87 -1.42 19.89
CA THR A 142 -19.24 -0.87 21.11
C THR A 142 -18.68 -1.99 21.96
N SER A 143 -17.47 -1.80 22.49
CA SER A 143 -16.81 -2.74 23.39
C SER A 143 -17.49 -2.77 24.77
N GLN A 144 -17.08 -3.73 25.61
CA GLN A 144 -17.54 -3.82 27.00
C GLN A 144 -17.11 -2.61 27.85
N SER A 145 -16.01 -1.95 27.48
CA SER A 145 -15.54 -0.73 28.15
C SER A 145 -16.27 0.54 27.68
N GLY A 146 -17.16 0.43 26.67
CA GLY A 146 -17.90 1.55 26.10
C GLY A 146 -17.18 2.27 24.94
N LEU A 147 -16.07 1.73 24.44
CA LEU A 147 -15.38 2.29 23.28
C LEU A 147 -16.08 1.90 21.98
N SER A 148 -16.21 2.84 21.05
CA SER A 148 -16.64 2.56 19.68
C SER A 148 -15.54 1.81 18.95
N LEU A 149 -15.79 0.58 18.54
CA LEU A 149 -14.87 -0.28 17.81
C LEU A 149 -14.84 0.09 16.33
N CYS A 150 -14.33 1.31 16.04
CA CYS A 150 -14.24 1.83 14.67
C CYS A 150 -13.05 2.77 14.51
N TYR A 151 -12.33 2.65 13.39
CA TYR A 151 -11.22 3.57 13.04
C TYR A 151 -11.68 4.94 12.57
N LYS A 152 -12.95 5.12 12.24
CA LYS A 152 -13.44 6.42 11.83
C LYS A 152 -13.13 7.48 12.88
N ASP A 153 -12.64 8.63 12.41
CA ASP A 153 -12.20 9.76 13.22
C ASP A 153 -10.96 9.53 14.08
N SER A 154 -10.34 8.34 14.07
CA SER A 154 -9.04 8.13 14.72
C SER A 154 -7.90 8.81 13.97
N LEU A 155 -6.74 8.94 14.62
CA LEU A 155 -5.59 9.66 14.09
C LEU A 155 -4.43 8.70 13.77
N PHE A 156 -3.66 9.07 12.76
CA PHE A 156 -2.26 8.66 12.68
C PHE A 156 -1.48 9.50 13.69
N HIS A 157 -1.32 9.00 14.88
CA HIS A 157 -0.78 9.74 16.03
C HIS A 157 0.75 9.71 16.12
N ARG A 158 1.41 8.86 15.32
CA ARG A 158 2.86 8.71 15.28
C ARG A 158 3.36 8.52 13.86
N VAL A 159 4.37 9.30 13.49
CA VAL A 159 5.07 9.18 12.21
C VAL A 159 6.56 9.15 12.49
N VAL A 160 7.21 8.06 12.12
CA VAL A 160 8.65 7.87 12.19
C VAL A 160 9.19 7.97 10.77
N PRO A 161 9.84 9.08 10.39
CA PRO A 161 10.38 9.24 9.05
C PRO A 161 11.31 8.07 8.67
N ASN A 162 11.18 7.54 7.45
CA ASN A 162 11.90 6.35 7.00
C ASN A 162 11.67 5.08 7.84
N GLY A 163 10.67 5.07 8.70
CA GLY A 163 10.31 3.93 9.54
C GLY A 163 8.89 3.46 9.27
N TRP A 164 7.93 4.09 9.92
CA TRP A 164 6.52 3.74 9.79
C TRP A 164 5.59 4.90 10.18
N VAL A 165 4.34 4.81 9.77
CA VAL A 165 3.23 5.59 10.30
C VAL A 165 2.36 4.69 11.16
N GLN A 166 1.87 5.17 12.31
CA GLN A 166 1.10 4.40 13.29
C GLN A 166 -0.20 5.12 13.62
N GLY A 167 -1.28 4.36 13.67
CA GLY A 167 -2.62 4.84 13.98
C GLY A 167 -3.42 3.78 14.74
N GLY A 168 -4.75 3.97 14.79
CA GLY A 168 -5.67 2.99 15.34
C GLY A 168 -5.90 3.08 16.84
N ASP A 169 -5.50 4.18 17.50
CA ASP A 169 -6.02 4.50 18.82
C ASP A 169 -7.46 5.02 18.66
N ILE A 170 -8.41 4.18 19.03
CA ILE A 170 -9.85 4.44 18.94
C ILE A 170 -10.44 5.06 20.21
N THR A 171 -9.61 5.36 21.21
CA THR A 171 -10.07 6.05 22.43
C THR A 171 -10.46 7.49 22.13
N VAL A 172 -11.19 8.10 23.05
CA VAL A 172 -11.64 9.50 22.89
C VAL A 172 -10.45 10.46 22.81
N GLU A 173 -9.38 10.17 23.55
CA GLU A 173 -8.20 11.02 23.63
C GLU A 173 -7.27 10.87 22.42
N ARG A 174 -7.26 9.70 21.75
CA ARG A 174 -6.51 9.43 20.51
C ARG A 174 -5.02 9.76 20.59
N ARG A 175 -4.41 9.56 21.78
CA ARG A 175 -3.01 9.94 22.05
C ARG A 175 -2.00 8.88 21.69
N GLY A 176 -2.46 7.67 21.34
CA GLY A 176 -1.62 6.54 21.00
C GLY A 176 -1.26 5.64 22.18
N ASP A 177 -1.95 5.79 23.29
CA ASP A 177 -1.77 4.99 24.51
C ASP A 177 -2.93 4.02 24.77
N GLY A 178 -3.97 4.03 23.93
CA GLY A 178 -5.16 3.20 24.07
C GLY A 178 -5.49 2.36 22.85
N GLY A 179 -6.68 1.73 22.93
CA GLY A 179 -7.24 0.88 21.88
C GLY A 179 -7.71 -0.46 22.43
N GLU A 180 -8.70 -1.04 21.76
CA GLU A 180 -9.22 -2.38 22.04
C GLU A 180 -9.46 -3.15 20.76
N SER A 181 -9.34 -4.46 20.82
CA SER A 181 -9.71 -5.35 19.72
C SER A 181 -11.19 -5.75 19.81
N ILE A 182 -11.71 -6.35 18.74
CA ILE A 182 -13.06 -6.93 18.75
C ILE A 182 -13.16 -8.16 19.68
N TYR A 183 -12.04 -8.71 20.12
CA TYR A 183 -11.95 -9.88 21.00
C TYR A 183 -11.83 -9.52 22.48
N GLY A 184 -11.62 -8.24 22.79
CA GLY A 184 -11.38 -7.71 24.13
C GLY A 184 -10.20 -6.73 24.13
N PRO A 185 -9.66 -6.36 25.31
CA PRO A 185 -8.62 -5.36 25.42
C PRO A 185 -7.37 -5.68 24.56
N ILE A 186 -6.96 -6.94 24.53
CA ILE A 186 -5.81 -7.44 23.77
C ILE A 186 -6.10 -8.83 23.19
N PHE A 187 -5.32 -9.22 22.17
CA PHE A 187 -5.31 -10.59 21.64
C PHE A 187 -3.90 -11.04 21.27
N GLU A 188 -3.71 -12.34 21.18
CA GLU A 188 -2.41 -12.99 20.93
C GLU A 188 -1.87 -12.73 19.52
N ASP A 189 -0.55 -12.88 19.36
CA ASP A 189 0.10 -12.92 18.06
C ASP A 189 -0.35 -14.18 17.30
N GLU A 190 -0.86 -14.00 16.09
CA GLU A 190 -1.41 -15.09 15.30
C GLU A 190 -0.32 -15.90 14.60
N ASN A 191 0.52 -15.22 13.80
CA ASN A 191 1.71 -15.79 13.19
C ASN A 191 2.67 -14.70 12.70
N PHE A 192 3.84 -15.11 12.19
CA PHE A 192 4.89 -14.22 11.68
C PHE A 192 5.33 -14.64 10.26
N SER A 193 4.42 -15.16 9.44
CA SER A 193 4.72 -15.65 8.10
C SER A 193 4.98 -14.52 7.10
N VAL A 194 4.40 -13.34 7.35
CA VAL A 194 4.59 -12.16 6.49
C VAL A 194 5.80 -11.38 6.96
N SER A 195 6.76 -11.17 6.04
CA SER A 195 7.97 -10.39 6.33
C SER A 195 7.76 -8.91 6.04
N HIS A 196 8.46 -8.06 6.82
CA HIS A 196 8.52 -6.60 6.65
C HIS A 196 9.53 -6.21 5.55
N ALA A 197 9.49 -6.90 4.42
CA ALA A 197 10.52 -6.80 3.37
C ALA A 197 10.34 -5.61 2.42
N LYS A 198 9.19 -4.90 2.47
CA LYS A 198 8.87 -3.82 1.51
C LYS A 198 8.01 -2.72 2.13
N ARG A 199 8.09 -1.50 1.54
CA ARG A 199 7.21 -0.38 1.88
C ARG A 199 5.74 -0.77 1.76
N GLY A 200 4.90 -0.27 2.66
CA GLY A 200 3.45 -0.47 2.63
C GLY A 200 2.96 -1.71 3.35
N ILE A 201 3.82 -2.53 3.96
CA ILE A 201 3.35 -3.64 4.81
C ILE A 201 2.61 -3.06 6.01
N LEU A 202 1.44 -3.66 6.27
CA LEU A 202 0.54 -3.36 7.38
C LEU A 202 0.74 -4.38 8.50
N GLY A 203 0.93 -3.90 9.73
CA GLY A 203 1.11 -4.76 10.90
C GLY A 203 0.45 -4.22 12.16
N MET A 204 0.27 -5.07 13.17
CA MET A 204 -0.27 -4.70 14.47
C MET A 204 0.81 -4.10 15.37
N ALA A 205 0.55 -2.90 15.90
CA ALA A 205 1.35 -2.37 16.99
C ALA A 205 1.05 -3.13 18.28
N ASN A 206 2.09 -3.39 19.09
CA ASN A 206 1.97 -4.08 20.36
C ASN A 206 2.88 -3.47 21.42
N GLN A 207 2.65 -3.83 22.69
CA GLN A 207 3.47 -3.45 23.84
C GLN A 207 4.26 -4.66 24.39
N GLY A 208 4.54 -5.62 23.55
CA GLY A 208 5.17 -6.91 23.83
C GLY A 208 4.38 -8.04 23.20
N ALA A 209 4.89 -9.26 23.31
CA ALA A 209 4.25 -10.45 22.74
C ALA A 209 2.81 -10.60 23.25
N HIS A 210 1.89 -10.95 22.33
CA HIS A 210 0.48 -11.23 22.62
C HIS A 210 -0.31 -10.05 23.21
N THR A 211 0.03 -8.81 22.81
CA THR A 211 -0.66 -7.59 23.25
C THR A 211 -1.22 -6.77 22.09
N ASN A 212 -1.65 -7.42 21.02
CA ASN A 212 -2.31 -6.75 19.89
C ASN A 212 -3.67 -6.21 20.33
N SER A 213 -4.06 -5.03 19.81
CA SER A 213 -5.34 -4.38 20.11
C SER A 213 -5.97 -3.81 18.83
N SER A 214 -6.25 -2.51 18.77
CA SER A 214 -6.67 -1.80 17.56
C SER A 214 -5.53 -1.07 16.87
N GLN A 215 -4.42 -0.79 17.56
CA GLN A 215 -3.34 0.00 16.96
C GLN A 215 -2.60 -0.78 15.88
N PHE A 216 -2.32 -0.10 14.77
CA PHE A 216 -1.62 -0.65 13.61
C PHE A 216 -0.53 0.30 13.12
N TYR A 217 0.37 -0.22 12.32
CA TYR A 217 1.36 0.59 11.61
C TYR A 217 1.45 0.19 10.13
N ILE A 218 1.97 1.11 9.33
CA ILE A 218 2.32 0.89 7.92
C ILE A 218 3.80 1.25 7.77
N ILE A 219 4.64 0.31 7.34
CA ILE A 219 6.07 0.59 7.18
C ILE A 219 6.35 1.43 5.94
N LEU A 220 7.34 2.31 6.03
CA LEU A 220 7.74 3.24 4.98
C LEU A 220 8.95 2.76 4.19
N GLN A 221 9.68 1.77 4.70
CA GLN A 221 10.80 1.09 4.05
C GLN A 221 10.93 -0.33 4.61
N PRO A 222 11.75 -1.20 4.00
CA PRO A 222 12.01 -2.53 4.55
C PRO A 222 12.51 -2.47 5.99
N ALA A 223 11.90 -3.29 6.87
CA ALA A 223 12.16 -3.29 8.31
C ALA A 223 12.24 -4.73 8.86
N LEU A 224 13.13 -5.55 8.28
CA LEU A 224 13.28 -6.96 8.63
C LEU A 224 13.53 -7.22 10.13
N TRP A 225 14.03 -6.22 10.88
CA TRP A 225 14.21 -6.29 12.32
C TRP A 225 12.88 -6.37 13.10
N MET A 226 11.74 -6.07 12.46
CA MET A 226 10.39 -6.22 13.01
C MET A 226 9.86 -7.65 12.87
N ASP A 227 10.43 -8.47 11.98
CA ASP A 227 10.02 -9.85 11.76
C ASP A 227 10.08 -10.64 13.08
N ARG A 228 9.10 -11.51 13.31
CA ARG A 228 8.91 -12.31 14.52
C ARG A 228 8.69 -11.53 15.82
N LYS A 229 8.50 -10.20 15.73
CA LYS A 229 8.15 -9.34 16.87
C LYS A 229 6.78 -8.71 16.73
N TYR A 230 6.39 -8.44 15.49
CA TYR A 230 5.13 -7.80 15.16
C TYR A 230 4.42 -8.62 14.08
N VAL A 231 3.10 -8.79 14.23
CA VAL A 231 2.29 -9.53 13.26
C VAL A 231 2.01 -8.61 12.07
N ALA A 232 2.63 -8.91 10.94
CA ALA A 232 2.25 -8.32 9.65
C ALA A 232 1.13 -9.14 9.03
N PHE A 233 0.07 -8.49 8.54
CA PHE A 233 -1.15 -9.17 8.10
C PHE A 233 -1.78 -8.60 6.82
N GLY A 234 -1.12 -7.62 6.18
CA GLY A 234 -1.63 -6.99 4.98
C GLY A 234 -0.62 -6.05 4.32
N GLN A 235 -1.08 -5.35 3.31
CA GLN A 235 -0.30 -4.35 2.61
C GLN A 235 -1.17 -3.25 2.01
N VAL A 236 -0.57 -2.07 1.79
CA VAL A 236 -1.16 -1.00 0.98
C VAL A 236 -1.03 -1.38 -0.48
N VAL A 237 -2.16 -1.47 -1.20
CA VAL A 237 -2.20 -1.74 -2.65
C VAL A 237 -2.51 -0.49 -3.45
N GLU A 238 -3.09 0.53 -2.80
CA GLU A 238 -3.35 1.83 -3.41
C GLU A 238 -3.22 2.96 -2.39
N GLY A 239 -2.81 4.16 -2.85
CA GLY A 239 -2.64 5.33 -1.99
C GLY A 239 -1.19 5.60 -1.59
N THR A 240 -0.21 5.16 -2.39
CA THR A 240 1.22 5.43 -2.16
C THR A 240 1.51 6.93 -1.97
N GLU A 241 0.77 7.79 -2.71
CA GLU A 241 0.89 9.23 -2.58
C GLU A 241 0.37 9.74 -1.22
N VAL A 242 -0.72 9.14 -0.70
CA VAL A 242 -1.23 9.45 0.64
C VAL A 242 -0.21 9.06 1.70
N LEU A 243 0.40 7.88 1.55
CA LEU A 243 1.45 7.40 2.46
C LEU A 243 2.68 8.32 2.44
N ARG A 244 3.07 8.83 1.25
CA ARG A 244 4.15 9.82 1.10
C ARG A 244 3.80 11.13 1.81
N ARG A 245 2.58 11.65 1.62
CA ARG A 245 2.11 12.87 2.30
C ARG A 245 2.08 12.70 3.81
N LEU A 246 1.69 11.54 4.34
CA LEU A 246 1.74 11.24 5.78
C LEU A 246 3.19 11.25 6.30
N GLU A 247 4.13 10.67 5.55
CA GLU A 247 5.56 10.65 5.90
C GLU A 247 6.18 12.05 5.94
N GLU A 248 5.74 12.95 5.06
CA GLU A 248 6.25 14.32 4.94
C GLU A 248 5.67 15.29 5.99
N VAL A 249 4.67 14.87 6.77
CA VAL A 249 4.09 15.73 7.81
C VAL A 249 5.15 16.08 8.85
N PRO A 250 5.38 17.38 9.13
CA PRO A 250 6.31 17.76 10.18
C PRO A 250 5.90 17.20 11.54
N THR A 251 6.87 16.63 12.27
CA THR A 251 6.64 16.00 13.58
C THR A 251 7.37 16.74 14.71
N TYR A 252 6.91 16.49 15.92
CA TYR A 252 7.62 16.78 17.16
C TYR A 252 7.59 15.53 18.04
N ASN A 253 8.74 14.96 18.37
CA ASN A 253 8.84 13.64 19.03
C ASN A 253 7.94 12.60 18.35
N GLU A 254 8.08 12.48 17.01
CA GLU A 254 7.31 11.55 16.18
C GLU A 254 5.79 11.82 16.13
N ARG A 255 5.27 12.81 16.86
CA ARG A 255 3.88 13.26 16.74
C ARG A 255 3.72 14.24 15.59
N PRO A 256 2.78 13.98 14.66
CA PRO A 256 2.44 14.96 13.63
C PRO A 256 2.02 16.31 14.23
N LYS A 257 2.54 17.41 13.67
CA LYS A 257 2.13 18.77 14.06
C LYS A 257 0.77 19.16 13.50
N GLN A 258 0.25 18.39 12.55
CA GLN A 258 -1.06 18.54 11.96
C GLN A 258 -1.85 17.27 12.18
N ASP A 259 -3.16 17.38 12.38
CA ASP A 259 -4.04 16.22 12.50
C ASP A 259 -4.03 15.42 11.20
N CYS A 260 -3.64 14.16 11.29
CA CYS A 260 -3.73 13.17 10.23
C CYS A 260 -4.88 12.23 10.57
N ARG A 261 -6.07 12.46 10.02
CA ARG A 261 -7.33 11.84 10.46
C ARG A 261 -7.88 10.88 9.43
N ILE A 262 -8.38 9.74 9.90
CA ILE A 262 -9.19 8.81 9.11
C ILE A 262 -10.63 9.31 9.15
N VAL A 263 -11.14 9.88 8.06
CA VAL A 263 -12.51 10.46 8.02
C VAL A 263 -13.57 9.44 7.62
N THR A 264 -13.22 8.50 6.77
CA THR A 264 -14.06 7.33 6.45
C THR A 264 -13.20 6.10 6.29
N CYS A 265 -13.75 4.96 6.61
CA CYS A 265 -13.14 3.66 6.41
C CYS A 265 -14.23 2.61 6.19
N GLY A 266 -13.89 1.49 5.59
CA GLY A 266 -14.87 0.45 5.32
C GLY A 266 -14.33 -0.66 4.44
N LEU A 267 -15.22 -1.59 4.09
CA LEU A 267 -14.94 -2.69 3.17
C LEU A 267 -14.89 -2.16 1.73
N PHE A 268 -13.93 -2.63 0.96
CA PHE A 268 -13.82 -2.35 -0.46
C PHE A 268 -14.15 -3.61 -1.27
N HIS A 269 -15.04 -3.48 -2.24
CA HIS A 269 -15.39 -4.56 -3.19
C HIS A 269 -14.79 -4.21 -4.56
N PRO A 270 -13.78 -4.99 -5.04
CA PRO A 270 -13.14 -4.76 -6.33
C PRO A 270 -14.06 -4.97 -7.52
#